data_1fe35c49c01de6db0f086ba31726d518
#
_entry.id   1fe35c49c01de6db0f086ba31726d518
#
_cell.length_a   1.000
_cell.length_b   1.000
_cell.length_c   1.000
_cell.angle_alpha   90.00
_cell.angle_beta   90.00
_cell.angle_gamma   90.00
#
_symmetry.space_group_name_H-M   'P 1'
#
loop_
_entity.id
_entity.type
_entity.pdbx_description
1 polymer ?
#
loop_
_entity_poly.entity_id
_entity_poly.type
_entity_poly.pdbx_seq_one_letter_code
_entity_poly.pdbx_strand_id
1 'polypeptide(L)'
;CALPIFTLIITLFASLFVAYVMNPVFAVSFMKRHDEEVNDVKEPKFADIRRTVFILLSLTIFGYVIGFGLGHFGFGNFGLLALVLYVFNHFIVTPKWVVPFQEETLPAFKNAYRRVISWVLEGRRAVYATIAAFGLLVATIVLMGIVKPKVIFFPASDPDYIYIYSKMPIGTDSKVTDSVTKIVEQRVFAFIKKENAGKAVNSVISNVGKNAGDPMQPDRGATPHKSKVTIAFAPKQERGEISSGDMLEKIQKEFFEKPIPSVEMAIEREAKGPPTGKPISIEIAGDDFVVLQELEQKVRKIIQKSGIEGIQELKSDLVTNKPEIIIDVNREKASREGISSAQVAMAVRTGLFGAEISKFRDIKDEYPIQLRLKGDSRNQIEKLLSMNITYRDMNMGGALRQVPLNAIADIRYATSFSQINRKNQERVVTLGSDVVQGYNANQIVGELEQLFETIDMPQGYKIRMGGEQEQQK
;
A
#
# COMPACT_ATOMS: atom_id res chain seq x y z
N CYS A 1 -14.83 12.13 -4.31
CA CYS A 1 -15.26 10.75 -4.69
C CYS A 1 -16.44 10.67 -5.66
N ALA A 2 -17.21 11.73 -5.91
CA ALA A 2 -18.37 11.69 -6.83
C ALA A 2 -18.00 11.71 -8.33
N LEU A 3 -16.89 12.37 -8.72
CA LEU A 3 -16.50 12.50 -10.13
C LEU A 3 -16.28 11.17 -10.88
N PRO A 4 -15.57 10.16 -10.36
CA PRO A 4 -15.37 8.89 -11.05
C PRO A 4 -16.67 8.12 -11.26
N ILE A 5 -17.61 8.20 -10.32
CA ILE A 5 -18.92 7.54 -10.43
C ILE A 5 -19.76 8.20 -11.51
N PHE A 6 -19.76 9.54 -11.58
CA PHE A 6 -20.46 10.29 -12.63
C PHE A 6 -19.93 9.97 -14.02
N THR A 7 -18.60 9.92 -14.20
CA THR A 7 -18.01 9.57 -15.49
C THR A 7 -18.36 8.14 -15.89
N LEU A 8 -18.35 7.19 -14.95
CA LEU A 8 -18.74 5.80 -15.20
C LEU A 8 -20.22 5.68 -15.61
N ILE A 9 -21.13 6.40 -14.95
CA ILE A 9 -22.56 6.43 -15.30
C ILE A 9 -22.76 7.03 -16.70
N ILE A 10 -22.10 8.15 -17.01
CA ILE A 10 -22.22 8.81 -18.31
C ILE A 10 -21.68 7.91 -19.43
N THR A 11 -20.51 7.29 -19.23
CA THR A 11 -19.93 6.38 -20.24
C THR A 11 -20.78 5.13 -20.45
N LEU A 12 -21.38 4.58 -19.38
CA LEU A 12 -22.26 3.42 -19.46
C LEU A 12 -23.56 3.78 -20.21
N PHE A 13 -24.13 4.96 -19.91
CA PHE A 13 -25.33 5.45 -20.59
C PHE A 13 -25.05 5.74 -22.07
N ALA A 14 -23.93 6.39 -22.40
CA ALA A 14 -23.51 6.62 -23.77
C ALA A 14 -23.29 5.31 -24.54
N SER A 15 -22.67 4.31 -23.91
CA SER A 15 -22.48 2.97 -24.48
C SER A 15 -23.80 2.27 -24.75
N LEU A 16 -24.75 2.34 -23.81
CA LEU A 16 -26.10 1.81 -23.98
C LEU A 16 -26.86 2.51 -25.12
N PHE A 17 -26.77 3.84 -25.19
CA PHE A 17 -27.38 4.62 -26.28
C PHE A 17 -26.83 4.21 -27.64
N VAL A 18 -25.50 4.07 -27.78
CA VAL A 18 -24.86 3.58 -29.02
C VAL A 18 -25.34 2.16 -29.35
N ALA A 19 -25.37 1.27 -28.37
CA ALA A 19 -25.77 -0.11 -28.59
C ALA A 19 -27.25 -0.26 -28.99
N TYR A 20 -28.17 0.45 -28.34
CA TYR A 20 -29.61 0.25 -28.56
C TYR A 20 -30.22 1.19 -29.60
N VAL A 21 -29.62 2.34 -29.87
CA VAL A 21 -30.15 3.34 -30.81
C VAL A 21 -29.31 3.42 -32.06
N MET A 22 -28.01 3.65 -31.94
CA MET A 22 -27.15 3.87 -33.11
C MET A 22 -26.89 2.57 -33.89
N ASN A 23 -26.54 1.49 -33.22
CA ASN A 23 -26.25 0.23 -33.93
C ASN A 23 -27.44 -0.34 -34.72
N PRO A 24 -28.68 -0.39 -34.22
CA PRO A 24 -29.83 -0.80 -35.01
C PRO A 24 -30.10 0.12 -36.20
N VAL A 25 -29.97 1.44 -36.03
CA VAL A 25 -30.16 2.42 -37.13
C VAL A 25 -29.11 2.20 -38.21
N PHE A 26 -27.83 2.05 -37.84
CA PHE A 26 -26.78 1.73 -38.80
C PHE A 26 -26.99 0.37 -39.48
N ALA A 27 -27.40 -0.65 -38.73
CA ALA A 27 -27.71 -1.97 -39.28
C ALA A 27 -28.80 -1.87 -40.36
N VAL A 28 -29.92 -1.16 -40.06
CA VAL A 28 -31.00 -0.99 -41.03
C VAL A 28 -30.61 -0.12 -42.23
N SER A 29 -29.75 0.93 -41.98
CA SER A 29 -29.43 1.88 -43.07
C SER A 29 -28.31 1.39 -43.99
N PHE A 30 -27.37 0.58 -43.47
CA PHE A 30 -26.17 0.20 -44.21
C PHE A 30 -26.07 -1.29 -44.56
N MET A 31 -26.84 -2.17 -43.84
CA MET A 31 -26.88 -3.58 -44.23
C MET A 31 -27.85 -3.80 -45.38
N LYS A 32 -27.34 -4.30 -46.51
CA LYS A 32 -28.15 -4.77 -47.64
C LYS A 32 -28.95 -6.00 -47.22
N ARG A 33 -30.19 -6.13 -47.74
CA ARG A 33 -30.99 -7.32 -47.56
C ARG A 33 -30.28 -8.52 -48.19
N HIS A 34 -30.22 -9.61 -47.46
CA HIS A 34 -29.57 -10.85 -47.87
C HIS A 34 -30.21 -11.44 -49.18
N ASP A 35 -31.47 -11.13 -49.45
CA ASP A 35 -32.20 -11.59 -50.63
C ASP A 35 -31.71 -10.96 -51.94
N GLU A 36 -30.95 -9.85 -51.90
CA GLU A 36 -30.39 -9.20 -53.07
C GLU A 36 -28.97 -9.71 -53.43
N GLU A 37 -28.24 -10.37 -52.50
CA GLU A 37 -26.89 -10.87 -52.71
C GLU A 37 -26.80 -12.36 -53.03
N VAL A 38 -27.89 -13.17 -52.78
CA VAL A 38 -27.85 -14.63 -52.92
C VAL A 38 -27.70 -15.10 -54.39
N ASN A 39 -27.90 -14.22 -55.34
CA ASN A 39 -27.77 -14.59 -56.77
C ASN A 39 -26.39 -14.44 -57.37
N ASP A 40 -25.38 -14.00 -56.61
CA ASP A 40 -24.07 -13.69 -57.15
C ASP A 40 -22.88 -14.24 -56.34
N VAL A 41 -22.97 -15.45 -55.79
CA VAL A 41 -21.77 -16.17 -55.31
C VAL A 41 -21.02 -16.67 -56.54
N LYS A 42 -20.45 -15.72 -57.28
CA LYS A 42 -19.49 -16.01 -58.34
C LYS A 42 -18.15 -16.42 -57.70
N GLU A 43 -17.51 -17.42 -58.27
CA GLU A 43 -16.12 -17.71 -57.91
C GLU A 43 -15.29 -16.41 -57.83
N PRO A 44 -14.50 -16.22 -56.79
CA PRO A 44 -13.78 -14.96 -56.57
C PRO A 44 -12.81 -14.69 -57.75
N LYS A 45 -13.17 -13.68 -58.55
CA LYS A 45 -12.38 -13.32 -59.71
C LYS A 45 -11.51 -12.11 -59.44
N PHE A 46 -10.29 -12.09 -59.95
CA PHE A 46 -9.40 -10.94 -59.81
C PHE A 46 -10.00 -9.65 -60.38
N ALA A 47 -10.91 -9.77 -61.37
CA ALA A 47 -11.62 -8.63 -61.92
C ALA A 47 -12.41 -7.84 -60.91
N ASP A 48 -12.97 -8.50 -59.87
CA ASP A 48 -13.82 -7.88 -58.84
C ASP A 48 -13.03 -6.96 -57.91
N ILE A 49 -11.78 -7.29 -57.64
CA ILE A 49 -10.91 -6.55 -56.74
C ILE A 49 -9.85 -5.69 -57.46
N ARG A 50 -9.81 -5.73 -58.79
CA ARG A 50 -8.75 -5.07 -59.59
C ARG A 50 -8.56 -3.59 -59.23
N ARG A 51 -9.64 -2.85 -59.06
CA ARG A 51 -9.57 -1.42 -58.67
C ARG A 51 -8.92 -1.21 -57.34
N THR A 52 -9.36 -1.97 -56.33
CA THR A 52 -8.85 -1.84 -54.95
C THR A 52 -7.39 -2.28 -54.82
N VAL A 53 -7.03 -3.38 -55.52
CA VAL A 53 -5.64 -3.84 -55.63
C VAL A 53 -4.75 -2.78 -56.26
N PHE A 54 -5.24 -2.12 -57.34
CA PHE A 54 -4.49 -1.07 -58.01
C PHE A 54 -4.28 0.16 -57.12
N ILE A 55 -5.30 0.55 -56.36
CA ILE A 55 -5.20 1.64 -55.39
C ILE A 55 -4.22 1.29 -54.29
N LEU A 56 -4.32 0.10 -53.67
CA LEU A 56 -3.42 -0.34 -52.60
C LEU A 56 -1.97 -0.48 -53.12
N LEU A 57 -1.78 -0.97 -54.32
CA LEU A 57 -0.47 -1.06 -54.97
C LEU A 57 0.15 0.33 -55.18
N SER A 58 -0.66 1.28 -55.71
CA SER A 58 -0.22 2.67 -55.89
C SER A 58 0.16 3.33 -54.56
N LEU A 59 -0.64 3.14 -53.52
CA LEU A 59 -0.35 3.62 -52.16
C LEU A 59 0.91 2.98 -51.58
N THR A 60 1.12 1.71 -51.82
CA THR A 60 2.33 0.98 -51.40
C THR A 60 3.58 1.54 -52.07
N ILE A 61 3.54 1.72 -53.39
CA ILE A 61 4.65 2.31 -54.16
C ILE A 61 4.94 3.73 -53.68
N PHE A 62 3.90 4.55 -53.48
CA PHE A 62 4.03 5.90 -52.97
C PHE A 62 4.66 5.92 -51.56
N GLY A 63 4.24 4.99 -50.69
CA GLY A 63 4.82 4.82 -49.34
C GLY A 63 6.31 4.45 -49.37
N TYR A 64 6.74 3.63 -50.33
CA TYR A 64 8.16 3.30 -50.51
C TYR A 64 8.95 4.49 -51.08
N VAL A 65 8.39 5.25 -52.02
CA VAL A 65 9.06 6.45 -52.59
C VAL A 65 9.29 7.49 -51.49
N ILE A 66 8.27 7.77 -50.67
CA ILE A 66 8.41 8.66 -49.50
C ILE A 66 9.41 8.09 -48.50
N GLY A 67 9.35 6.79 -48.23
CA GLY A 67 10.24 6.11 -47.31
C GLY A 67 11.70 6.17 -47.70
N PHE A 68 11.96 6.14 -49.02
CA PHE A 68 13.32 6.31 -49.58
C PHE A 68 13.85 7.73 -49.30
N GLY A 69 13.00 8.75 -49.39
CA GLY A 69 13.37 10.15 -49.08
C GLY A 69 13.57 10.44 -47.60
N LEU A 70 12.83 9.74 -46.70
CA LEU A 70 12.84 9.96 -45.25
C LEU A 70 13.67 8.93 -44.46
N GLY A 71 14.24 7.92 -45.12
CA GLY A 71 15.00 6.86 -44.46
C GLY A 71 14.14 5.86 -43.66
N HIS A 72 12.80 5.87 -43.83
CA HIS A 72 11.86 5.02 -43.09
C HIS A 72 10.87 4.31 -44.02
N PHE A 73 10.98 2.99 -44.12
CA PHE A 73 10.14 2.17 -45.03
C PHE A 73 8.82 1.68 -44.39
N GLY A 74 8.46 2.16 -43.22
CA GLY A 74 7.27 1.70 -42.48
C GLY A 74 5.96 1.83 -43.22
N PHE A 75 5.75 2.93 -43.95
CA PHE A 75 4.53 3.17 -44.74
C PHE A 75 4.44 2.21 -45.94
N GLY A 76 5.57 1.94 -46.62
CA GLY A 76 5.63 0.98 -47.73
C GLY A 76 5.33 -0.45 -47.27
N ASN A 77 5.94 -0.86 -46.15
CA ASN A 77 5.71 -2.18 -45.56
C ASN A 77 4.27 -2.36 -45.09
N PHE A 78 3.65 -1.32 -44.48
CA PHE A 78 2.24 -1.35 -44.11
C PHE A 78 1.32 -1.48 -45.30
N GLY A 79 1.59 -0.73 -46.39
CA GLY A 79 0.85 -0.82 -47.66
C GLY A 79 0.94 -2.22 -48.27
N LEU A 80 2.13 -2.81 -48.29
CA LEU A 80 2.36 -4.17 -48.81
C LEU A 80 1.60 -5.21 -47.95
N LEU A 81 1.67 -5.09 -46.66
CA LEU A 81 0.92 -5.97 -45.74
C LEU A 81 -0.58 -5.87 -45.98
N ALA A 82 -1.12 -4.64 -46.08
CA ALA A 82 -2.53 -4.41 -46.37
C ALA A 82 -2.97 -5.01 -47.69
N LEU A 83 -2.13 -4.89 -48.76
CA LEU A 83 -2.39 -5.49 -50.03
C LEU A 83 -2.43 -7.02 -49.96
N VAL A 84 -1.45 -7.62 -49.32
CA VAL A 84 -1.38 -9.08 -49.16
C VAL A 84 -2.58 -9.59 -48.38
N LEU A 85 -2.90 -8.95 -47.25
CA LEU A 85 -4.06 -9.32 -46.40
C LEU A 85 -5.38 -9.16 -47.16
N TYR A 86 -5.52 -8.11 -47.99
CA TYR A 86 -6.73 -7.89 -48.78
C TYR A 86 -6.93 -8.98 -49.81
N VAL A 87 -5.86 -9.32 -50.56
CA VAL A 87 -5.91 -10.40 -51.58
C VAL A 87 -6.15 -11.76 -50.89
N PHE A 88 -5.47 -12.05 -49.80
CA PHE A 88 -5.64 -13.26 -49.01
C PHE A 88 -7.07 -13.39 -48.51
N ASN A 89 -7.63 -12.29 -47.96
CA ASN A 89 -9.02 -12.26 -47.49
C ASN A 89 -10.00 -12.59 -48.64
N HIS A 90 -9.84 -11.98 -49.81
CA HIS A 90 -10.74 -12.17 -50.95
C HIS A 90 -10.74 -13.61 -51.48
N PHE A 91 -9.54 -14.20 -51.66
CA PHE A 91 -9.43 -15.53 -52.28
C PHE A 91 -9.49 -16.70 -51.34
N ILE A 92 -9.18 -16.48 -50.05
CA ILE A 92 -9.08 -17.58 -49.06
C ILE A 92 -10.07 -17.41 -47.94
N VAL A 93 -10.07 -16.27 -47.25
CA VAL A 93 -10.90 -16.11 -46.05
C VAL A 93 -12.38 -16.02 -46.45
N THR A 94 -12.71 -15.15 -47.37
CA THR A 94 -14.12 -14.96 -47.79
C THR A 94 -14.77 -16.24 -48.30
N PRO A 95 -14.22 -16.94 -49.31
CA PRO A 95 -14.90 -18.11 -49.87
C PRO A 95 -14.82 -19.36 -48.98
N LYS A 96 -13.71 -19.55 -48.25
CA LYS A 96 -13.54 -20.78 -47.43
C LYS A 96 -14.09 -20.69 -46.02
N TRP A 97 -14.16 -19.48 -45.48
CA TRP A 97 -14.53 -19.29 -44.07
C TRP A 97 -15.79 -18.45 -43.90
N VAL A 98 -15.82 -17.28 -44.58
CA VAL A 98 -16.95 -16.34 -44.34
C VAL A 98 -18.22 -16.85 -45.00
N VAL A 99 -18.16 -17.27 -46.25
CA VAL A 99 -19.34 -17.75 -46.98
C VAL A 99 -19.92 -19.02 -46.35
N PRO A 100 -19.17 -20.10 -46.08
CA PRO A 100 -19.72 -21.28 -45.39
C PRO A 100 -20.23 -20.98 -43.98
N PHE A 101 -19.59 -20.05 -43.26
CA PHE A 101 -20.11 -19.62 -41.96
C PHE A 101 -21.47 -18.94 -42.09
N GLN A 102 -21.63 -18.05 -43.07
CA GLN A 102 -22.90 -17.32 -43.27
C GLN A 102 -24.01 -18.19 -43.86
N GLU A 103 -23.67 -19.09 -44.77
CA GLU A 103 -24.68 -19.89 -45.48
C GLU A 103 -25.05 -21.20 -44.76
N GLU A 104 -24.12 -21.82 -44.07
CA GLU A 104 -24.32 -23.12 -43.44
C GLU A 104 -24.34 -23.02 -41.90
N THR A 105 -23.28 -22.48 -41.29
CA THR A 105 -23.07 -22.51 -39.85
C THR A 105 -24.02 -21.58 -39.13
N LEU A 106 -24.17 -20.35 -39.58
CA LEU A 106 -25.01 -19.35 -38.94
C LEU A 106 -26.51 -19.69 -39.05
N PRO A 107 -27.04 -20.14 -40.20
CA PRO A 107 -28.41 -20.63 -40.30
C PRO A 107 -28.69 -21.89 -39.45
N ALA A 108 -27.74 -22.83 -39.42
CA ALA A 108 -27.84 -24.01 -38.55
C ALA A 108 -27.95 -23.60 -37.06
N PHE A 109 -27.10 -22.65 -36.62
CA PHE A 109 -27.15 -22.10 -35.27
C PHE A 109 -28.48 -21.36 -35.01
N LYS A 110 -28.91 -20.50 -35.95
CA LYS A 110 -30.23 -19.81 -35.84
C LYS A 110 -31.36 -20.78 -35.73
N ASN A 111 -31.36 -21.86 -36.51
CA ASN A 111 -32.42 -22.89 -36.46
C ASN A 111 -32.40 -23.70 -35.17
N ALA A 112 -31.18 -24.01 -34.66
CA ALA A 112 -31.04 -24.66 -33.35
C ALA A 112 -31.57 -23.76 -32.23
N TYR A 113 -31.16 -22.50 -32.22
CA TYR A 113 -31.63 -21.48 -31.27
C TYR A 113 -33.15 -21.30 -31.34
N ARG A 114 -33.69 -21.14 -32.55
CA ARG A 114 -35.15 -21.02 -32.76
C ARG A 114 -35.91 -22.23 -32.23
N ARG A 115 -35.38 -23.46 -32.44
CA ARG A 115 -35.99 -24.69 -31.93
C ARG A 115 -36.02 -24.71 -30.38
N VAL A 116 -34.91 -24.35 -29.76
CA VAL A 116 -34.81 -24.29 -28.28
C VAL A 116 -35.76 -23.22 -27.73
N ILE A 117 -35.73 -22.01 -28.30
CA ILE A 117 -36.58 -20.91 -27.82
C ILE A 117 -38.07 -21.23 -28.05
N SER A 118 -38.46 -21.76 -29.22
CA SER A 118 -39.86 -22.13 -29.45
C SER A 118 -40.32 -23.20 -28.47
N TRP A 119 -39.46 -24.21 -28.20
CA TRP A 119 -39.74 -25.23 -27.20
C TRP A 119 -39.92 -24.67 -25.79
N VAL A 120 -39.05 -23.73 -25.38
CA VAL A 120 -39.14 -23.08 -24.05
C VAL A 120 -40.40 -22.21 -23.94
N LEU A 121 -40.75 -21.48 -25.01
CA LEU A 121 -41.85 -20.51 -25.00
C LEU A 121 -43.21 -21.17 -25.22
N GLU A 122 -43.29 -22.47 -25.57
CA GLU A 122 -44.53 -23.16 -25.84
C GLU A 122 -45.30 -23.49 -24.55
N GLY A 123 -46.54 -22.97 -24.45
CA GLY A 123 -47.44 -23.24 -23.35
C GLY A 123 -46.93 -22.86 -21.96
N ARG A 124 -47.04 -23.77 -20.98
CA ARG A 124 -46.63 -23.54 -19.58
C ARG A 124 -45.14 -23.65 -19.35
N ARG A 125 -44.34 -24.07 -20.35
CA ARG A 125 -42.89 -24.22 -20.22
C ARG A 125 -42.20 -22.89 -19.98
N ALA A 126 -42.71 -21.81 -20.55
CA ALA A 126 -42.21 -20.46 -20.33
C ALA A 126 -42.25 -20.07 -18.83
N VAL A 127 -43.36 -20.41 -18.15
CA VAL A 127 -43.52 -20.16 -16.72
C VAL A 127 -42.54 -21.02 -15.92
N TYR A 128 -42.38 -22.29 -16.26
CA TYR A 128 -41.42 -23.16 -15.57
C TYR A 128 -39.97 -22.72 -15.79
N ALA A 129 -39.62 -22.26 -17.00
CA ALA A 129 -38.28 -21.71 -17.27
C ALA A 129 -38.00 -20.45 -16.44
N THR A 130 -38.99 -19.57 -16.30
CA THR A 130 -38.89 -18.39 -15.44
C THR A 130 -38.73 -18.77 -13.97
N ILE A 131 -39.54 -19.70 -13.48
CA ILE A 131 -39.42 -20.19 -12.09
C ILE A 131 -38.08 -20.88 -11.86
N ALA A 132 -37.59 -21.67 -12.83
CA ALA A 132 -36.28 -22.30 -12.76
C ALA A 132 -35.16 -21.28 -12.72
N ALA A 133 -35.24 -20.20 -13.49
CA ALA A 133 -34.25 -19.11 -13.46
C ALA A 133 -34.21 -18.40 -12.09
N PHE A 134 -35.39 -18.10 -11.52
CA PHE A 134 -35.49 -17.55 -10.16
C PHE A 134 -35.00 -18.55 -9.11
N GLY A 135 -35.35 -19.82 -9.24
CA GLY A 135 -34.88 -20.88 -8.36
C GLY A 135 -33.37 -21.01 -8.38
N LEU A 136 -32.77 -20.93 -9.56
CA LEU A 136 -31.31 -20.95 -9.72
C LEU A 136 -30.63 -19.71 -9.10
N LEU A 137 -31.24 -18.53 -9.25
CA LEU A 137 -30.77 -17.31 -8.58
C LEU A 137 -30.79 -17.48 -7.06
N VAL A 138 -31.92 -17.94 -6.51
CA VAL A 138 -32.03 -18.19 -5.05
C VAL A 138 -31.05 -19.25 -4.60
N ALA A 139 -30.89 -20.34 -5.35
CA ALA A 139 -29.94 -21.40 -5.06
C ALA A 139 -28.50 -20.88 -5.06
N THR A 140 -28.14 -19.98 -5.99
CA THR A 140 -26.82 -19.34 -6.04
C THR A 140 -26.56 -18.45 -4.82
N ILE A 141 -27.54 -17.66 -4.39
CA ILE A 141 -27.44 -16.82 -3.19
C ILE A 141 -27.27 -17.70 -1.94
N VAL A 142 -28.07 -18.76 -1.82
CA VAL A 142 -27.96 -19.70 -0.69
C VAL A 142 -26.59 -20.39 -0.69
N LEU A 143 -26.13 -20.87 -1.85
CA LEU A 143 -24.82 -21.49 -2.00
C LEU A 143 -23.70 -20.53 -1.62
N MET A 144 -23.80 -19.24 -2.02
CA MET A 144 -22.83 -18.21 -1.65
C MET A 144 -22.79 -17.96 -0.14
N GLY A 145 -23.97 -18.03 0.51
CA GLY A 145 -24.07 -17.94 1.98
C GLY A 145 -23.46 -19.14 2.72
N ILE A 146 -23.56 -20.34 2.14
CA ILE A 146 -23.00 -21.59 2.72
C ILE A 146 -21.49 -21.66 2.51
N VAL A 147 -21.02 -21.41 1.28
CA VAL A 147 -19.60 -21.55 0.90
C VAL A 147 -18.75 -20.41 1.47
N LYS A 148 -19.36 -19.24 1.74
CA LYS A 148 -18.67 -18.03 2.24
C LYS A 148 -17.34 -17.81 1.52
N PRO A 149 -17.34 -17.53 0.20
CA PRO A 149 -16.11 -17.40 -0.57
C PRO A 149 -15.22 -16.32 0.02
N LYS A 150 -13.92 -16.56 0.00
CA LYS A 150 -12.92 -15.60 0.48
C LYS A 150 -12.94 -14.36 -0.42
N VAL A 151 -13.41 -13.25 0.10
CA VAL A 151 -13.37 -11.96 -0.60
C VAL A 151 -12.03 -11.29 -0.30
N ILE A 152 -11.20 -11.12 -1.32
CA ILE A 152 -9.93 -10.40 -1.24
C ILE A 152 -10.10 -9.12 -2.04
N PHE A 153 -10.12 -7.98 -1.37
CA PHE A 153 -10.31 -6.68 -1.99
C PHE A 153 -9.13 -6.29 -2.90
N PHE A 154 -7.92 -6.52 -2.41
CA PHE A 154 -6.69 -6.39 -3.20
C PHE A 154 -5.93 -7.71 -3.16
N PRO A 155 -5.87 -8.48 -4.28
CA PRO A 155 -5.10 -9.71 -4.30
C PRO A 155 -3.61 -9.40 -4.11
N ALA A 156 -3.00 -10.14 -3.20
CA ALA A 156 -1.58 -10.03 -2.94
C ALA A 156 -0.79 -10.49 -4.17
N SER A 157 -0.05 -9.57 -4.77
CA SER A 157 0.96 -9.90 -5.78
C SER A 157 2.31 -10.16 -5.11
N ASP A 158 3.23 -10.80 -5.85
CA ASP A 158 4.63 -10.90 -5.43
C ASP A 158 5.18 -9.51 -5.08
N PRO A 159 5.70 -9.31 -3.85
CA PRO A 159 6.22 -8.02 -3.43
C PRO A 159 7.51 -7.67 -4.16
N ASP A 160 7.73 -6.37 -4.40
CA ASP A 160 9.01 -5.86 -4.89
C ASP A 160 9.95 -5.54 -3.73
N TYR A 161 9.38 -5.29 -2.55
CA TYR A 161 10.13 -5.06 -1.31
C TYR A 161 9.60 -5.93 -0.17
N ILE A 162 10.53 -6.48 0.62
CA ILE A 162 10.24 -7.08 1.93
C ILE A 162 10.88 -6.18 2.98
N TYR A 163 10.10 -5.79 3.98
CA TYR A 163 10.53 -4.97 5.09
C TYR A 163 10.67 -5.82 6.36
N ILE A 164 11.83 -5.77 6.99
CA ILE A 164 12.08 -6.38 8.29
C ILE A 164 12.25 -5.24 9.29
N TYR A 165 11.23 -4.98 10.07
CA TYR A 165 11.23 -4.00 11.12
C TYR A 165 11.77 -4.62 12.41
N SER A 166 12.65 -3.89 13.09
CA SER A 166 13.14 -4.27 14.41
C SER A 166 12.91 -3.11 15.37
N LYS A 167 12.23 -3.38 16.46
CA LYS A 167 11.91 -2.39 17.49
C LYS A 167 12.47 -2.87 18.81
N MET A 168 13.36 -2.09 19.39
CA MET A 168 13.93 -2.27 20.71
C MET A 168 13.13 -1.50 21.75
N PRO A 169 13.34 -1.75 23.04
CA PRO A 169 12.74 -0.94 24.11
C PRO A 169 13.02 0.56 23.92
N ILE A 170 12.03 1.38 24.22
CA ILE A 170 12.16 2.84 24.10
C ILE A 170 13.26 3.35 25.03
N GLY A 171 14.11 4.24 24.51
CA GLY A 171 15.30 4.70 25.21
C GLY A 171 16.59 3.99 24.80
N THR A 172 16.51 2.95 23.96
CA THR A 172 17.68 2.27 23.41
C THR A 172 18.50 3.23 22.54
N ASP A 173 19.81 3.26 22.76
CA ASP A 173 20.75 4.06 21.97
C ASP A 173 20.84 3.55 20.54
N SER A 174 20.99 4.46 19.61
CA SER A 174 21.11 4.14 18.18
C SER A 174 22.27 3.21 17.84
N LYS A 175 23.36 3.23 18.62
CA LYS A 175 24.49 2.30 18.45
C LYS A 175 24.12 0.86 18.78
N VAL A 176 23.32 0.65 19.81
CA VAL A 176 22.80 -0.68 20.17
C VAL A 176 21.85 -1.17 19.09
N THR A 177 20.98 -0.28 18.61
CA THR A 177 20.08 -0.58 17.48
C THR A 177 20.86 -0.94 16.23
N ASP A 178 21.92 -0.22 15.90
CA ASP A 178 22.80 -0.51 14.76
C ASP A 178 23.45 -1.90 14.90
N SER A 179 23.93 -2.25 16.10
CA SER A 179 24.51 -3.56 16.36
C SER A 179 23.51 -4.70 16.14
N VAL A 180 22.26 -4.52 16.60
CA VAL A 180 21.17 -5.48 16.36
C VAL A 180 20.84 -5.53 14.87
N THR A 181 20.78 -4.39 14.20
CA THR A 181 20.48 -4.33 12.76
C THR A 181 21.53 -5.09 11.95
N LYS A 182 22.79 -5.00 12.30
CA LYS A 182 23.89 -5.79 11.68
C LYS A 182 23.68 -7.29 11.84
N ILE A 183 23.16 -7.75 12.98
CA ILE A 183 22.81 -9.17 13.17
C ILE A 183 21.67 -9.57 12.23
N VAL A 184 20.66 -8.70 12.08
CA VAL A 184 19.54 -8.94 11.14
C VAL A 184 20.04 -8.98 9.71
N GLU A 185 20.87 -8.04 9.31
CA GLU A 185 21.51 -8.02 7.97
C GLU A 185 22.29 -9.31 7.67
N GLN A 186 23.13 -9.74 8.59
CA GLN A 186 23.91 -10.96 8.43
C GLN A 186 23.03 -12.19 8.25
N ARG A 187 21.91 -12.27 9.00
CA ARG A 187 20.92 -13.35 8.82
C ARG A 187 20.24 -13.27 7.46
N VAL A 188 19.88 -12.07 7.00
CA VAL A 188 19.28 -11.85 5.68
C VAL A 188 20.24 -12.29 4.57
N PHE A 189 21.52 -11.90 4.64
CA PHE A 189 22.50 -12.32 3.65
C PHE A 189 22.75 -13.84 3.67
N ALA A 190 22.80 -14.44 4.87
CA ALA A 190 22.92 -15.90 5.00
C ALA A 190 21.71 -16.62 4.38
N PHE A 191 20.51 -16.09 4.60
CA PHE A 191 19.28 -16.59 4.02
C PHE A 191 19.27 -16.48 2.48
N ILE A 192 19.61 -15.30 1.92
CA ILE A 192 19.69 -15.09 0.47
C ILE A 192 20.67 -16.07 -0.17
N LYS A 193 21.80 -16.32 0.48
CA LYS A 193 22.79 -17.29 0.02
C LYS A 193 22.27 -18.73 0.09
N LYS A 194 21.58 -19.09 1.17
CA LYS A 194 20.99 -20.43 1.37
C LYS A 194 19.94 -20.75 0.31
N GLU A 195 19.09 -19.78 -0.03
CA GLU A 195 18.02 -19.93 -1.04
C GLU A 195 18.51 -19.69 -2.48
N ASN A 196 19.81 -19.47 -2.71
CA ASN A 196 20.39 -19.13 -4.02
C ASN A 196 19.72 -17.90 -4.68
N ALA A 197 19.18 -16.99 -3.89
CA ALA A 197 18.38 -15.87 -4.34
C ALA A 197 19.20 -14.62 -4.73
N GLY A 198 20.53 -14.72 -4.81
CA GLY A 198 21.40 -13.58 -5.08
C GLY A 198 21.11 -12.84 -6.39
N LYS A 199 20.60 -13.54 -7.43
CA LYS A 199 20.20 -12.89 -8.70
C LYS A 199 18.83 -12.23 -8.63
N ALA A 200 17.96 -12.70 -7.73
CA ALA A 200 16.62 -12.15 -7.55
C ALA A 200 16.58 -10.93 -6.62
N VAL A 201 17.62 -10.73 -5.81
CA VAL A 201 17.74 -9.59 -4.88
C VAL A 201 18.67 -8.55 -5.48
N ASN A 202 18.14 -7.34 -5.67
CA ASN A 202 18.89 -6.21 -6.21
C ASN A 202 19.74 -5.52 -5.12
N SER A 203 19.14 -5.29 -3.95
CA SER A 203 19.84 -4.64 -2.84
C SER A 203 19.22 -4.97 -1.48
N VAL A 204 20.03 -4.86 -0.43
CA VAL A 204 19.59 -4.89 0.97
C VAL A 204 19.97 -3.56 1.59
N ILE A 205 18.97 -2.81 2.09
CA ILE A 205 19.15 -1.46 2.62
C ILE A 205 18.71 -1.43 4.06
N SER A 206 19.58 -0.94 4.94
CA SER A 206 19.28 -0.81 6.37
C SER A 206 19.12 0.65 6.77
N ASN A 207 18.07 0.94 7.51
CA ASN A 207 17.79 2.24 8.10
C ASN A 207 17.76 2.11 9.62
N VAL A 208 18.55 2.92 10.32
CA VAL A 208 18.62 2.91 11.78
C VAL A 208 18.24 4.30 12.32
N GLY A 209 17.24 4.37 13.16
CA GLY A 209 16.83 5.60 13.86
C GLY A 209 16.18 6.68 13.01
N LYS A 210 16.29 6.59 11.69
CA LYS A 210 15.60 7.45 10.72
C LYS A 210 15.04 6.61 9.58
N ASN A 211 13.85 6.96 9.09
CA ASN A 211 13.15 6.22 8.04
C ASN A 211 12.98 4.71 8.37
N ALA A 212 12.95 4.39 9.66
CA ALA A 212 12.82 3.03 10.16
C ALA A 212 11.36 2.57 10.30
N GLY A 213 10.40 3.46 10.12
CA GLY A 213 8.96 3.18 10.13
C GLY A 213 8.43 2.67 8.79
N ASP A 214 7.13 2.39 8.77
CA ASP A 214 6.40 2.04 7.56
C ASP A 214 6.48 3.18 6.53
N PRO A 215 6.83 2.91 5.27
CA PRO A 215 6.86 3.93 4.21
C PRO A 215 5.52 4.65 4.01
N MET A 216 4.39 3.99 4.30
CA MET A 216 3.04 4.57 4.21
C MET A 216 2.68 5.43 5.42
N GLN A 217 3.33 5.20 6.57
CA GLN A 217 3.18 5.96 7.80
C GLN A 217 4.56 6.29 8.39
N PRO A 218 5.31 7.21 7.77
CA PRO A 218 6.67 7.50 8.19
C PRO A 218 6.70 8.08 9.60
N ASP A 219 7.68 7.63 10.38
CA ASP A 219 7.92 8.15 11.72
C ASP A 219 8.22 9.66 11.68
N ARG A 220 7.55 10.42 12.53
CA ARG A 220 7.82 11.86 12.71
C ARG A 220 9.02 12.04 13.65
N GLY A 221 10.19 12.27 13.08
CA GLY A 221 11.42 12.55 13.83
C GLY A 221 12.35 11.34 13.99
N ALA A 222 13.32 11.45 14.89
CA ALA A 222 14.29 10.40 15.14
C ALA A 222 13.73 9.33 16.09
N THR A 223 13.85 8.08 15.70
CA THR A 223 13.41 6.91 16.46
C THR A 223 14.58 5.95 16.71
N PRO A 224 15.54 6.32 17.60
CA PRO A 224 16.81 5.61 17.76
C PRO A 224 16.66 4.12 18.13
N HIS A 225 15.53 3.73 18.70
CA HIS A 225 15.18 2.36 19.08
C HIS A 225 14.55 1.53 17.96
N LYS A 226 14.42 2.08 16.75
CA LYS A 226 13.84 1.37 15.60
C LYS A 226 14.83 1.22 14.48
N SER A 227 14.74 0.09 13.78
CA SER A 227 15.44 -0.11 12.51
C SER A 227 14.58 -0.84 11.51
N LYS A 228 14.95 -0.72 10.24
CA LYS A 228 14.29 -1.38 9.12
C LYS A 228 15.34 -1.90 8.15
N VAL A 229 15.30 -3.19 7.85
CA VAL A 229 16.07 -3.79 6.75
C VAL A 229 15.11 -4.04 5.59
N THR A 230 15.41 -3.45 4.44
CA THR A 230 14.63 -3.56 3.21
C THR A 230 15.35 -4.48 2.25
N ILE A 231 14.71 -5.56 1.82
CA ILE A 231 15.17 -6.43 0.74
C ILE A 231 14.45 -5.96 -0.53
N ALA A 232 15.20 -5.42 -1.48
CA ALA A 232 14.68 -4.99 -2.77
C ALA A 232 14.93 -6.08 -3.80
N PHE A 233 13.87 -6.53 -4.47
CA PHE A 233 13.96 -7.54 -5.51
C PHE A 233 14.20 -6.92 -6.88
N ALA A 234 14.83 -7.66 -7.75
CA ALA A 234 14.93 -7.34 -9.18
C ALA A 234 13.53 -7.33 -9.84
N PRO A 235 13.35 -6.72 -11.02
CA PRO A 235 12.10 -6.82 -11.77
C PRO A 235 11.68 -8.28 -12.00
N LYS A 236 10.37 -8.55 -12.01
CA LYS A 236 9.83 -9.93 -12.07
C LYS A 236 10.42 -10.77 -13.21
N GLN A 237 10.71 -10.14 -14.34
CA GLN A 237 11.30 -10.80 -15.52
C GLN A 237 12.72 -11.30 -15.28
N GLU A 238 13.45 -10.70 -14.33
CA GLU A 238 14.86 -10.99 -14.03
C GLU A 238 15.04 -11.93 -12.82
N ARG A 239 13.96 -12.20 -12.06
CA ARG A 239 14.00 -13.04 -10.84
C ARG A 239 14.13 -14.55 -11.14
N GLY A 240 13.88 -14.98 -12.39
CA GLY A 240 13.80 -16.38 -12.76
C GLY A 240 12.59 -17.08 -12.11
N GLU A 241 12.81 -18.25 -11.55
CA GLU A 241 11.76 -19.04 -10.88
C GLU A 241 11.54 -18.66 -9.40
N ILE A 242 12.25 -17.65 -8.89
CA ILE A 242 12.18 -17.25 -7.49
C ILE A 242 10.98 -16.32 -7.25
N SER A 243 10.02 -16.80 -6.45
CA SER A 243 8.91 -16.01 -5.94
C SER A 243 9.34 -15.23 -4.70
N SER A 244 9.14 -13.91 -4.74
CA SER A 244 9.37 -13.08 -3.56
C SER A 244 8.32 -13.29 -2.45
N GLY A 245 7.13 -13.80 -2.83
CA GLY A 245 6.11 -14.23 -1.89
C GLY A 245 6.56 -15.44 -1.07
N ASP A 246 7.09 -16.48 -1.73
CA ASP A 246 7.62 -17.66 -1.04
C ASP A 246 8.84 -17.31 -0.16
N MET A 247 9.68 -16.39 -0.64
CA MET A 247 10.79 -15.89 0.17
C MET A 247 10.32 -15.19 1.43
N LEU A 248 9.24 -14.39 1.35
CA LEU A 248 8.66 -13.75 2.54
C LEU A 248 8.23 -14.76 3.59
N GLU A 249 7.52 -15.81 3.19
CA GLU A 249 7.07 -16.87 4.11
C GLU A 249 8.24 -17.59 4.78
N LYS A 250 9.26 -17.94 3.99
CA LYS A 250 10.47 -18.62 4.50
C LYS A 250 11.26 -17.72 5.45
N ILE A 251 11.41 -16.42 5.13
CA ILE A 251 12.08 -15.44 6.01
C ILE A 251 11.30 -15.30 7.31
N GLN A 252 9.97 -15.14 7.23
CA GLN A 252 9.12 -15.07 8.43
C GLN A 252 9.34 -16.28 9.33
N LYS A 253 9.28 -17.49 8.75
CA LYS A 253 9.50 -18.73 9.50
C LYS A 253 10.87 -18.77 10.17
N GLU A 254 11.94 -18.48 9.44
CA GLU A 254 13.32 -18.53 9.97
C GLU A 254 13.56 -17.53 11.11
N PHE A 255 13.00 -16.32 11.00
CA PHE A 255 13.16 -15.29 12.03
C PHE A 255 12.28 -15.55 13.25
N PHE A 256 11.06 -16.10 13.08
CA PHE A 256 10.19 -16.46 14.19
C PHE A 256 10.66 -17.72 14.94
N GLU A 257 11.30 -18.67 14.27
CA GLU A 257 11.91 -19.84 14.92
C GLU A 257 13.12 -19.47 15.78
N LYS A 258 13.83 -18.40 15.43
CA LYS A 258 15.04 -17.94 16.13
C LYS A 258 14.94 -16.45 16.47
N PRO A 259 14.08 -16.07 17.41
CA PRO A 259 13.88 -14.67 17.78
C PRO A 259 15.15 -14.06 18.37
N ILE A 260 15.36 -12.78 18.14
CA ILE A 260 16.43 -12.00 18.79
C ILE A 260 15.90 -11.54 20.16
N PRO A 261 16.56 -11.85 21.28
CA PRO A 261 16.09 -11.47 22.60
C PRO A 261 15.89 -9.95 22.73
N SER A 262 14.82 -9.53 23.36
CA SER A 262 14.47 -8.11 23.62
C SER A 262 14.23 -7.28 22.36
N VAL A 263 14.01 -7.90 21.20
CA VAL A 263 13.70 -7.21 19.95
C VAL A 263 12.34 -7.67 19.45
N GLU A 264 11.42 -6.74 19.31
CA GLU A 264 10.14 -6.96 18.63
C GLU A 264 10.41 -6.87 17.12
N MET A 265 10.14 -7.95 16.39
CA MET A 265 10.38 -8.01 14.94
C MET A 265 9.07 -8.15 14.18
N ALA A 266 8.96 -7.42 13.08
CA ALA A 266 7.86 -7.56 12.13
C ALA A 266 8.43 -7.70 10.72
N ILE A 267 7.94 -8.67 9.97
CA ILE A 267 8.36 -8.91 8.60
C ILE A 267 7.13 -8.80 7.72
N GLU A 268 7.14 -7.78 6.89
CA GLU A 268 5.97 -7.37 6.11
C GLU A 268 6.37 -7.19 4.64
N ARG A 269 5.42 -7.42 3.75
CA ARG A 269 5.58 -7.09 2.33
C ARG A 269 5.24 -5.62 2.08
N GLU A 270 5.67 -5.10 0.96
CA GLU A 270 5.22 -3.81 0.46
C GLU A 270 3.69 -3.80 0.29
N ALA A 271 3.05 -2.78 0.86
CA ALA A 271 1.63 -2.52 0.60
C ALA A 271 1.48 -1.90 -0.80
N LYS A 272 0.94 -2.67 -1.76
CA LYS A 272 0.59 -2.19 -3.10
C LYS A 272 -0.89 -1.82 -3.13
N GLY A 273 -1.20 -0.58 -3.39
CA GLY A 273 -2.58 -0.07 -3.45
C GLY A 273 -2.79 1.17 -2.60
N PRO A 274 -4.01 1.68 -2.52
CA PRO A 274 -4.34 2.76 -1.60
C PRO A 274 -4.11 2.31 -0.16
N PRO A 275 -3.72 3.21 0.75
CA PRO A 275 -3.52 2.87 2.16
C PRO A 275 -4.87 2.51 2.80
N THR A 276 -5.18 1.25 2.81
CA THR A 276 -6.43 0.72 3.38
C THR A 276 -6.33 0.41 4.87
N GLY A 277 -5.12 0.45 5.42
CA GLY A 277 -4.86 0.00 6.78
C GLY A 277 -4.66 -1.52 6.88
N LYS A 278 -4.55 -2.03 8.11
CA LYS A 278 -4.42 -3.48 8.32
C LYS A 278 -5.77 -4.20 8.16
N PRO A 279 -5.76 -5.48 7.71
CA PRO A 279 -6.98 -6.27 7.56
C PRO A 279 -7.81 -6.36 8.85
N ILE A 280 -7.14 -6.44 9.99
CA ILE A 280 -7.76 -6.34 11.30
C ILE A 280 -7.25 -5.05 11.94
N SER A 281 -8.17 -4.10 12.17
CA SER A 281 -7.88 -2.83 12.81
C SER A 281 -8.98 -2.53 13.82
N ILE A 282 -8.61 -2.44 15.09
CA ILE A 282 -9.53 -2.21 16.20
C ILE A 282 -9.20 -0.84 16.77
N GLU A 283 -10.15 0.06 16.72
CA GLU A 283 -10.03 1.43 17.20
C GLU A 283 -10.76 1.57 18.53
N ILE A 284 -10.05 1.98 19.58
CA ILE A 284 -10.61 2.30 20.89
C ILE A 284 -10.59 3.81 21.03
N ALA A 285 -11.76 4.44 21.07
CA ALA A 285 -11.93 5.89 21.11
C ALA A 285 -12.44 6.36 22.46
N GLY A 286 -11.97 7.52 22.94
CA GLY A 286 -12.42 8.14 24.18
C GLY A 286 -11.61 9.37 24.58
N ASP A 287 -12.03 10.06 25.63
CA ASP A 287 -11.48 11.36 26.00
C ASP A 287 -10.22 11.28 26.86
N ASP A 288 -10.14 10.35 27.82
CA ASP A 288 -8.99 10.22 28.71
C ASP A 288 -8.00 9.17 28.17
N PHE A 289 -6.75 9.59 28.04
CA PHE A 289 -5.70 8.74 27.47
C PHE A 289 -5.23 7.63 28.42
N VAL A 290 -5.31 7.85 29.73
CA VAL A 290 -4.94 6.84 30.73
C VAL A 290 -5.97 5.70 30.69
N VAL A 291 -7.25 6.05 30.65
CA VAL A 291 -8.34 5.07 30.52
C VAL A 291 -8.25 4.31 29.17
N LEU A 292 -7.90 4.99 28.08
CA LEU A 292 -7.67 4.35 26.78
C LEU A 292 -6.53 3.31 26.85
N GLN A 293 -5.47 3.59 27.60
CA GLN A 293 -4.37 2.65 27.80
C GLN A 293 -4.80 1.40 28.57
N GLU A 294 -5.60 1.58 29.63
CA GLU A 294 -6.15 0.45 30.40
C GLU A 294 -7.10 -0.40 29.55
N LEU A 295 -7.96 0.26 28.78
CA LEU A 295 -8.89 -0.40 27.86
C LEU A 295 -8.16 -1.17 26.76
N GLU A 296 -7.10 -0.59 26.18
CA GLU A 296 -6.26 -1.27 25.20
C GLU A 296 -5.72 -2.59 25.75
N GLN A 297 -5.16 -2.55 26.95
CA GLN A 297 -4.62 -3.76 27.60
C GLN A 297 -5.72 -4.78 27.92
N LYS A 298 -6.90 -4.32 28.37
CA LYS A 298 -8.07 -5.17 28.64
C LYS A 298 -8.55 -5.86 27.37
N VAL A 299 -8.75 -5.09 26.29
CA VAL A 299 -9.19 -5.60 24.98
C VAL A 299 -8.18 -6.58 24.39
N ARG A 300 -6.90 -6.25 24.42
CA ARG A 300 -5.82 -7.13 23.98
C ARG A 300 -5.84 -8.47 24.73
N LYS A 301 -5.96 -8.47 26.05
CA LYS A 301 -6.04 -9.70 26.87
C LYS A 301 -7.29 -10.51 26.55
N ILE A 302 -8.43 -9.87 26.31
CA ILE A 302 -9.68 -10.55 25.96
C ILE A 302 -9.52 -11.25 24.60
N ILE A 303 -8.98 -10.56 23.60
CA ILE A 303 -8.74 -11.14 22.28
C ILE A 303 -7.76 -12.32 22.35
N GLN A 304 -6.68 -12.19 23.12
CA GLN A 304 -5.71 -13.28 23.30
C GLN A 304 -6.32 -14.51 23.99
N LYS A 305 -7.31 -14.30 24.88
CA LYS A 305 -8.01 -15.40 25.59
C LYS A 305 -9.18 -15.99 24.81
N SER A 306 -9.71 -15.29 23.81
CA SER A 306 -10.90 -15.71 23.07
C SER A 306 -10.67 -16.96 22.20
N GLY A 307 -9.41 -17.30 21.89
CA GLY A 307 -9.07 -18.42 21.04
C GLY A 307 -9.42 -18.23 19.56
N ILE A 308 -9.69 -17.00 19.12
CA ILE A 308 -9.94 -16.68 17.71
C ILE A 308 -8.66 -16.95 16.92
N GLU A 309 -8.74 -17.94 16.04
CA GLU A 309 -7.62 -18.33 15.18
C GLU A 309 -7.45 -17.39 13.99
N GLY A 310 -6.24 -17.32 13.44
CA GLY A 310 -5.94 -16.54 12.24
C GLY A 310 -5.53 -15.09 12.50
N ILE A 311 -5.56 -14.62 13.72
CA ILE A 311 -4.97 -13.33 14.12
C ILE A 311 -3.47 -13.55 14.26
N GLN A 312 -2.66 -12.77 13.51
CA GLN A 312 -1.21 -12.84 13.62
C GLN A 312 -0.79 -12.22 14.96
N GLU A 313 -0.13 -11.16 15.02
CA GLU A 313 0.26 -10.44 16.23
C GLU A 313 -0.51 -9.12 16.34
N LEU A 314 -1.20 -8.90 17.47
CA LEU A 314 -1.85 -7.62 17.74
C LEU A 314 -0.81 -6.57 18.11
N LYS A 315 -0.63 -5.57 17.27
CA LYS A 315 0.26 -4.43 17.49
C LYS A 315 -0.54 -3.19 17.84
N SER A 316 -0.13 -2.52 18.91
CA SER A 316 -0.70 -1.23 19.31
C SER A 316 0.10 -0.09 18.70
N ASP A 317 -0.60 0.96 18.28
CA ASP A 317 0.01 2.25 17.93
C ASP A 317 0.36 3.09 19.18
N LEU A 318 -0.05 2.60 20.35
CA LEU A 318 0.20 3.24 21.63
C LEU A 318 1.68 3.10 22.03
N VAL A 319 2.35 4.21 22.15
CA VAL A 319 3.74 4.27 22.63
C VAL A 319 3.74 4.92 23.99
N THR A 320 3.77 4.09 25.03
CA THR A 320 3.83 4.48 26.43
C THR A 320 5.24 4.35 27.01
N ASN A 321 5.46 4.92 28.19
CA ASN A 321 6.70 4.78 28.94
C ASN A 321 7.95 5.31 28.22
N LYS A 322 7.79 6.37 27.39
CA LYS A 322 8.93 7.06 26.85
C LYS A 322 9.66 7.77 28.00
N PRO A 323 10.89 7.37 28.34
CA PRO A 323 11.63 8.04 29.41
C PRO A 323 11.95 9.48 29.00
N GLU A 324 11.69 10.43 29.85
CA GLU A 324 12.05 11.82 29.68
C GLU A 324 12.70 12.38 30.92
N ILE A 325 13.54 13.37 30.73
CA ILE A 325 14.22 14.10 31.78
C ILE A 325 13.64 15.51 31.79
N ILE A 326 12.99 15.87 32.89
CA ILE A 326 12.45 17.20 33.13
C ILE A 326 13.46 18.00 33.92
N ILE A 327 13.92 19.10 33.34
CA ILE A 327 14.78 20.08 34.02
C ILE A 327 13.86 21.19 34.52
N ASP A 328 13.61 21.21 35.81
CA ASP A 328 12.70 22.14 36.49
C ASP A 328 13.49 23.34 37.01
N VAL A 329 13.34 24.47 36.34
CA VAL A 329 14.12 25.69 36.70
C VAL A 329 13.43 26.40 37.83
N ASN A 330 14.14 26.54 38.96
CA ASN A 330 13.69 27.34 40.08
C ASN A 330 13.81 28.84 39.74
N ARG A 331 12.64 29.43 39.41
CA ARG A 331 12.57 30.81 38.89
C ARG A 331 13.05 31.85 39.93
N GLU A 332 12.83 31.59 41.22
CA GLU A 332 13.27 32.50 42.26
C GLU A 332 14.81 32.51 42.37
N LYS A 333 15.45 31.32 42.39
CA LYS A 333 16.90 31.22 42.44
C LYS A 333 17.50 31.82 41.19
N ALA A 334 16.96 31.49 39.98
CA ALA A 334 17.46 32.02 38.74
C ALA A 334 17.32 33.56 38.69
N SER A 335 16.21 34.11 39.15
CA SER A 335 15.99 35.57 39.21
C SER A 335 16.96 36.29 40.16
N ARG A 336 17.27 35.67 41.31
CA ARG A 336 18.28 36.25 42.23
C ARG A 336 19.65 36.32 41.60
N GLU A 337 20.01 35.36 40.79
CA GLU A 337 21.26 35.37 40.00
C GLU A 337 21.19 36.26 38.78
N GLY A 338 20.03 36.84 38.42
CA GLY A 338 19.84 37.66 37.25
C GLY A 338 19.74 36.89 35.93
N ILE A 339 19.40 35.60 36.00
CA ILE A 339 19.26 34.71 34.84
C ILE A 339 17.79 34.45 34.53
N SER A 340 17.38 34.59 33.30
CA SER A 340 16.03 34.19 32.86
C SER A 340 15.94 32.70 32.55
N SER A 341 14.75 32.10 32.71
CA SER A 341 14.51 30.71 32.34
C SER A 341 14.81 30.44 30.86
N ALA A 342 14.64 31.44 29.98
CA ALA A 342 15.00 31.36 28.57
C ALA A 342 16.51 31.20 28.35
N GLN A 343 17.32 31.91 29.10
CA GLN A 343 18.78 31.77 29.03
C GLN A 343 19.25 30.39 29.49
N VAL A 344 18.61 29.86 30.57
CA VAL A 344 18.86 28.49 31.05
C VAL A 344 18.51 27.47 29.97
N ALA A 345 17.31 27.57 29.41
CA ALA A 345 16.84 26.68 28.35
C ALA A 345 17.75 26.71 27.10
N MET A 346 18.20 27.91 26.70
CA MET A 346 19.10 28.07 25.57
C MET A 346 20.48 27.45 25.84
N ALA A 347 21.02 27.63 27.03
CA ALA A 347 22.32 27.05 27.42
C ALA A 347 22.25 25.51 27.42
N VAL A 348 21.21 24.93 28.02
CA VAL A 348 20.97 23.47 28.02
C VAL A 348 20.78 22.95 26.59
N ARG A 349 19.98 23.62 25.79
CA ARG A 349 19.74 23.24 24.38
C ARG A 349 21.04 23.25 23.59
N THR A 350 21.87 24.31 23.73
CA THR A 350 23.15 24.43 23.06
C THR A 350 24.10 23.32 23.49
N GLY A 351 24.15 23.03 24.80
CA GLY A 351 24.98 21.95 25.34
C GLY A 351 24.59 20.57 24.79
N LEU A 352 23.31 20.25 24.77
CA LEU A 352 22.80 18.93 24.37
C LEU A 352 22.73 18.76 22.85
N PHE A 353 22.08 19.68 22.16
CA PHE A 353 21.76 19.55 20.72
C PHE A 353 22.74 20.31 19.84
N GLY A 354 23.46 21.30 20.39
CA GLY A 354 24.35 22.17 19.67
C GLY A 354 23.65 23.45 19.18
N ALA A 355 24.49 24.42 18.86
CA ALA A 355 24.12 25.63 18.15
C ALA A 355 24.95 25.76 16.88
N GLU A 356 24.34 26.11 15.79
CA GLU A 356 25.05 26.48 14.57
C GLU A 356 25.68 27.88 14.77
N ILE A 357 26.99 27.92 14.79
CA ILE A 357 27.75 29.16 15.03
C ILE A 357 28.23 29.83 13.75
N SER A 358 28.43 29.05 12.70
CA SER A 358 28.87 29.51 11.39
C SER A 358 28.66 28.42 10.35
N LYS A 359 28.91 28.74 9.08
CA LYS A 359 28.93 27.79 7.97
C LYS A 359 30.32 27.83 7.32
N PHE A 360 30.81 26.64 7.02
CA PHE A 360 31.99 26.48 6.18
C PHE A 360 31.52 26.33 4.73
N ARG A 361 31.99 27.18 3.85
CA ARG A 361 31.62 27.16 2.43
C ARG A 361 32.75 26.47 1.66
N ASP A 362 32.39 25.40 0.97
CA ASP A 362 33.28 24.68 0.08
C ASP A 362 32.70 24.74 -1.35
N ILE A 363 33.36 25.41 -2.23
CA ILE A 363 33.08 25.67 -3.66
C ILE A 363 31.58 25.77 -3.99
N LYS A 364 30.79 24.70 -3.83
CA LYS A 364 29.35 24.60 -4.12
C LYS A 364 28.46 24.31 -2.91
N ASP A 365 29.04 23.76 -1.83
CA ASP A 365 28.28 23.28 -0.67
C ASP A 365 28.61 24.11 0.58
N GLU A 366 27.61 24.26 1.46
CA GLU A 366 27.73 24.91 2.76
C GLU A 366 27.55 23.87 3.87
N TYR A 367 28.56 23.75 4.74
CA TYR A 367 28.55 22.84 5.88
C TYR A 367 28.33 23.61 7.17
N PRO A 368 27.32 23.31 8.00
CA PRO A 368 27.08 23.99 9.25
C PRO A 368 28.15 23.60 10.28
N ILE A 369 28.76 24.61 10.91
CA ILE A 369 29.68 24.43 12.04
C ILE A 369 28.84 24.45 13.31
N GLN A 370 28.72 23.30 13.98
CA GLN A 370 27.95 23.15 15.21
C GLN A 370 28.82 23.09 16.44
N LEU A 371 28.51 23.95 17.42
CA LEU A 371 29.13 23.92 18.75
C LEU A 371 28.21 23.15 19.70
N ARG A 372 28.74 22.10 20.34
CA ARG A 372 28.00 21.29 21.34
C ARG A 372 28.95 20.66 22.35
N LEU A 373 28.45 20.19 23.48
CA LEU A 373 29.25 19.42 24.43
C LEU A 373 29.74 18.10 23.80
N LYS A 374 30.90 17.65 24.23
CA LYS A 374 31.47 16.35 23.82
C LYS A 374 30.53 15.21 24.21
N GLY A 375 30.49 14.12 23.41
CA GLY A 375 29.58 12.99 23.59
C GLY A 375 29.56 12.44 25.00
N ASP A 376 30.70 12.22 25.63
CA ASP A 376 30.81 11.69 26.99
C ASP A 376 30.18 12.62 28.05
N SER A 377 30.22 13.94 27.83
CA SER A 377 29.60 14.92 28.72
C SER A 377 28.09 15.05 28.51
N ARG A 378 27.62 14.81 27.29
CA ARG A 378 26.15 14.82 26.99
C ARG A 378 25.40 13.61 27.50
N ASN A 379 26.09 12.45 27.54
CA ASN A 379 25.49 11.18 27.97
C ASN A 379 25.49 10.97 29.48
N GLN A 380 26.10 11.87 30.22
CA GLN A 380 26.18 11.82 31.70
C GLN A 380 25.40 12.99 32.29
N ILE A 381 24.31 12.69 32.98
CA ILE A 381 23.38 13.71 33.54
C ILE A 381 24.10 14.57 34.57
N GLU A 382 24.97 13.97 35.38
CA GLU A 382 25.76 14.68 36.40
C GLU A 382 26.66 15.76 35.79
N LYS A 383 27.23 15.46 34.61
CA LYS A 383 28.04 16.44 33.88
C LYS A 383 27.20 17.55 33.24
N LEU A 384 25.99 17.23 32.83
CA LEU A 384 25.04 18.24 32.35
C LEU A 384 24.63 19.18 33.49
N LEU A 385 24.33 18.63 34.68
CA LEU A 385 23.99 19.43 35.84
C LEU A 385 25.11 20.32 36.33
N SER A 386 26.34 19.87 36.22
CA SER A 386 27.54 20.67 36.56
C SER A 386 27.95 21.69 35.49
N MET A 387 27.19 21.75 34.38
CA MET A 387 27.43 22.72 33.32
C MET A 387 27.27 24.15 33.83
N ASN A 388 28.25 24.99 33.64
CA ASN A 388 28.19 26.41 33.98
C ASN A 388 27.44 27.19 32.88
N ILE A 389 26.43 27.93 33.32
CA ILE A 389 25.70 28.86 32.46
C ILE A 389 26.40 30.21 32.57
N THR A 390 27.00 30.68 31.50
CA THR A 390 27.65 31.97 31.41
C THR A 390 26.66 33.01 30.88
N TYR A 391 26.51 34.11 31.60
CA TYR A 391 25.60 35.20 31.22
C TYR A 391 26.20 36.56 31.60
N ARG A 392 25.63 37.62 31.04
CA ARG A 392 25.94 39.00 31.41
C ARG A 392 24.96 39.48 32.45
N ASP A 393 25.49 39.86 33.64
CA ASP A 393 24.68 40.43 34.70
C ASP A 393 24.49 41.93 34.44
N MET A 394 23.32 42.29 33.97
CA MET A 394 22.99 43.69 33.69
C MET A 394 22.88 44.55 34.95
N ASN A 395 22.60 43.95 36.12
CA ASN A 395 22.55 44.65 37.41
C ASN A 395 23.95 45.05 37.92
N MET A 396 24.99 44.35 37.42
CA MET A 396 26.40 44.60 37.74
C MET A 396 27.17 45.19 36.57
N GLY A 397 26.56 46.06 35.79
CA GLY A 397 27.23 46.74 34.69
C GLY A 397 27.67 45.84 33.52
N GLY A 398 27.02 44.70 33.33
CA GLY A 398 27.31 43.77 32.24
C GLY A 398 28.50 42.82 32.50
N ALA A 399 28.90 42.63 33.76
CA ALA A 399 29.95 41.67 34.14
C ALA A 399 29.56 40.24 33.76
N LEU A 400 30.54 39.45 33.27
CA LEU A 400 30.33 38.03 32.97
C LEU A 400 30.34 37.23 34.29
N ARG A 401 29.22 36.53 34.52
CA ARG A 401 29.08 35.61 35.65
C ARG A 401 28.81 34.18 35.15
N GLN A 402 29.10 33.23 36.01
CA GLN A 402 28.88 31.81 35.78
C GLN A 402 28.12 31.21 36.95
N VAL A 403 27.05 30.47 36.65
CA VAL A 403 26.28 29.74 37.65
C VAL A 403 26.09 28.30 37.16
N PRO A 404 26.41 27.29 37.99
CA PRO A 404 26.17 25.90 37.59
C PRO A 404 24.67 25.60 37.54
N LEU A 405 24.25 24.79 36.56
CA LEU A 405 22.85 24.47 36.34
C LEU A 405 22.17 23.89 37.60
N ASN A 406 22.86 23.02 38.35
CA ASN A 406 22.36 22.41 39.60
C ASN A 406 22.07 23.41 40.74
N ALA A 407 22.58 24.62 40.68
CA ALA A 407 22.27 25.66 41.65
C ALA A 407 20.85 26.27 41.46
N ILE A 408 20.38 26.24 40.21
CA ILE A 408 19.15 26.93 39.79
C ILE A 408 18.09 26.00 39.19
N ALA A 409 18.37 24.70 39.00
CA ALA A 409 17.44 23.73 38.43
C ALA A 409 17.54 22.37 39.11
N ASP A 410 16.40 21.72 39.23
CA ASP A 410 16.26 20.34 39.72
C ASP A 410 15.91 19.40 38.54
N ILE A 411 16.34 18.13 38.65
CA ILE A 411 16.03 17.12 37.65
C ILE A 411 14.98 16.14 38.18
N ARG A 412 13.98 15.86 37.34
CA ARG A 412 13.02 14.80 37.58
C ARG A 412 13.02 13.82 36.39
N TYR A 413 13.00 12.53 36.71
CA TYR A 413 12.76 11.49 35.73
C TYR A 413 11.26 11.28 35.61
N ALA A 414 10.73 11.31 34.41
CA ALA A 414 9.32 11.09 34.15
C ALA A 414 9.16 10.13 32.95
N THR A 415 7.97 9.65 32.80
CA THR A 415 7.56 8.94 31.59
C THR A 415 6.51 9.74 30.85
N SER A 416 6.63 9.80 29.54
CA SER A 416 5.73 10.57 28.69
C SER A 416 5.13 9.69 27.60
N PHE A 417 4.05 10.17 27.01
CA PHE A 417 3.47 9.57 25.84
C PHE A 417 4.22 10.07 24.59
N SER A 418 4.55 9.15 23.69
CA SER A 418 5.26 9.54 22.47
C SER A 418 4.34 10.25 21.48
N GLN A 419 3.08 9.80 21.39
CA GLN A 419 2.13 10.25 20.38
C GLN A 419 0.69 10.05 20.88
N ILE A 420 -0.18 11.01 20.57
CA ILE A 420 -1.62 10.90 20.79
C ILE A 420 -2.28 11.02 19.42
N ASN A 421 -2.85 9.91 18.96
CA ASN A 421 -3.58 9.87 17.70
C ASN A 421 -5.01 10.35 17.89
N ARG A 422 -5.54 11.06 16.89
CA ARG A 422 -6.93 11.50 16.86
C ARG A 422 -7.55 11.17 15.51
N LYS A 423 -8.77 10.66 15.57
CA LYS A 423 -9.63 10.42 14.40
C LYS A 423 -11.00 11.05 14.70
N ASN A 424 -11.51 11.86 13.77
CA ASN A 424 -12.77 12.58 13.95
C ASN A 424 -12.83 13.39 15.27
N GLN A 425 -11.72 14.04 15.65
CA GLN A 425 -11.54 14.83 16.87
C GLN A 425 -11.49 14.03 18.20
N GLU A 426 -11.86 12.76 18.21
CA GLU A 426 -11.73 11.86 19.37
C GLU A 426 -10.28 11.29 19.44
N ARG A 427 -9.77 11.08 20.65
CA ARG A 427 -8.51 10.37 20.84
C ARG A 427 -8.74 8.89 20.55
N VAL A 428 -7.83 8.28 19.80
CA VAL A 428 -7.96 6.89 19.38
C VAL A 428 -6.66 6.13 19.62
N VAL A 429 -6.81 4.92 20.15
CA VAL A 429 -5.74 3.92 20.19
C VAL A 429 -6.12 2.80 19.23
N THR A 430 -5.18 2.42 18.34
CA THR A 430 -5.43 1.41 17.31
C THR A 430 -4.65 0.14 17.60
N LEU A 431 -5.35 -0.99 17.64
CA LEU A 431 -4.78 -2.33 17.62
C LEU A 431 -4.89 -2.90 16.23
N GLY A 432 -3.76 -3.11 15.57
CA GLY A 432 -3.71 -3.65 14.21
C GLY A 432 -3.10 -5.04 14.16
N SER A 433 -3.64 -5.91 13.30
CA SER A 433 -3.06 -7.22 13.01
C SER A 433 -3.20 -7.58 11.54
N ASP A 434 -2.27 -8.38 11.07
CA ASP A 434 -2.39 -9.10 9.80
C ASP A 434 -3.09 -10.44 10.04
N VAL A 435 -3.61 -11.05 8.97
CA VAL A 435 -4.29 -12.34 9.02
C VAL A 435 -3.34 -13.42 8.56
N VAL A 436 -3.29 -14.52 9.30
CA VAL A 436 -2.51 -15.72 8.95
C VAL A 436 -3.03 -16.28 7.62
N GLN A 437 -2.11 -16.73 6.78
CA GLN A 437 -2.48 -17.29 5.47
C GLN A 437 -3.45 -18.47 5.61
N GLY A 438 -4.51 -18.44 4.82
CA GLY A 438 -5.57 -19.45 4.86
C GLY A 438 -6.84 -19.01 5.61
N TYR A 439 -6.75 -18.04 6.51
CA TYR A 439 -7.90 -17.52 7.25
C TYR A 439 -8.59 -16.36 6.52
N ASN A 440 -9.88 -16.16 6.82
CA ASN A 440 -10.68 -15.09 6.22
C ASN A 440 -10.80 -13.90 7.17
N ALA A 441 -10.29 -12.73 6.76
CA ALA A 441 -10.34 -11.50 7.56
C ALA A 441 -11.76 -11.12 7.96
N ASN A 442 -12.74 -11.25 7.06
CA ASN A 442 -14.13 -10.88 7.33
C ASN A 442 -14.78 -11.80 8.37
N GLN A 443 -14.40 -13.09 8.39
CA GLN A 443 -14.89 -14.01 9.42
C GLN A 443 -14.32 -13.63 10.79
N ILE A 444 -13.00 -13.40 10.88
CA ILE A 444 -12.32 -12.98 12.13
C ILE A 444 -12.93 -11.67 12.66
N VAL A 445 -13.18 -10.72 11.76
CA VAL A 445 -13.82 -9.45 12.13
C VAL A 445 -15.22 -9.67 12.68
N GLY A 446 -16.04 -10.53 12.07
CA GLY A 446 -17.36 -10.87 12.59
C GLY A 446 -17.32 -11.53 13.97
N GLU A 447 -16.35 -12.40 14.23
CA GLU A 447 -16.13 -13.01 15.54
C GLU A 447 -15.67 -11.97 16.58
N LEU A 448 -14.81 -11.03 16.17
CA LEU A 448 -14.37 -9.92 17.02
C LEU A 448 -15.50 -8.93 17.33
N GLU A 449 -16.36 -8.59 16.37
CA GLU A 449 -17.53 -7.74 16.58
C GLU A 449 -18.47 -8.35 17.65
N GLN A 450 -18.78 -9.65 17.54
CA GLN A 450 -19.57 -10.37 18.54
C GLN A 450 -18.90 -10.37 19.91
N LEU A 451 -17.58 -10.55 19.98
CA LEU A 451 -16.83 -10.49 21.22
C LEU A 451 -16.90 -9.09 21.85
N PHE A 452 -16.84 -8.03 21.04
CA PHE A 452 -16.88 -6.65 21.55
C PHE A 452 -18.24 -6.27 22.14
N GLU A 453 -19.35 -6.84 21.65
CA GLU A 453 -20.68 -6.66 22.25
C GLU A 453 -20.74 -7.16 23.71
N THR A 454 -19.86 -8.09 24.07
CA THR A 454 -19.80 -8.63 25.46
C THR A 454 -18.92 -7.81 26.39
N ILE A 455 -18.17 -6.82 25.86
CA ILE A 455 -17.25 -6.00 26.65
C ILE A 455 -17.99 -4.78 27.22
N ASP A 456 -18.06 -4.73 28.53
CA ASP A 456 -18.57 -3.55 29.22
C ASP A 456 -17.57 -2.38 29.09
N MET A 457 -18.00 -1.32 28.38
CA MET A 457 -17.21 -0.11 28.13
C MET A 457 -17.67 1.04 29.03
N PRO A 458 -16.75 1.80 29.58
CA PRO A 458 -17.09 3.01 30.34
C PRO A 458 -17.86 4.01 29.46
N GLN A 459 -18.69 4.84 30.10
CA GLN A 459 -19.46 5.85 29.38
C GLN A 459 -18.53 6.82 28.64
N GLY A 460 -18.80 7.06 27.35
CA GLY A 460 -17.98 7.94 26.49
C GLY A 460 -16.85 7.20 25.75
N TYR A 461 -16.64 5.90 25.99
CA TYR A 461 -15.66 5.09 25.26
C TYR A 461 -16.34 4.13 24.28
N LYS A 462 -15.68 3.92 23.13
CA LYS A 462 -16.23 3.10 22.04
C LYS A 462 -15.14 2.22 21.44
N ILE A 463 -15.50 1.00 21.05
CA ILE A 463 -14.68 0.13 20.21
C ILE A 463 -15.30 0.12 18.81
N ARG A 464 -14.47 0.26 17.78
CA ARG A 464 -14.89 0.22 16.38
C ARG A 464 -13.92 -0.63 15.59
N MET A 465 -14.42 -1.29 14.53
CA MET A 465 -13.57 -1.85 13.49
C MET A 465 -13.22 -0.75 12.49
N GLY A 466 -11.94 -0.62 12.20
CA GLY A 466 -11.38 0.33 11.23
C GLY A 466 -10.62 -0.38 10.11
N GLY A 467 -9.79 0.36 9.37
CA GLY A 467 -8.94 -0.19 8.33
C GLY A 467 -9.72 -0.60 7.08
N GLU A 468 -9.40 -1.75 6.49
CA GLU A 468 -10.06 -2.25 5.27
C GLU A 468 -11.56 -2.41 5.44
N GLN A 469 -12.03 -2.75 6.63
CA GLN A 469 -13.45 -2.96 6.93
C GLN A 469 -14.27 -1.66 6.88
N GLU A 470 -13.68 -0.54 7.26
CA GLU A 470 -14.34 0.77 7.16
C GLU A 470 -14.56 1.20 5.69
N GLN A 471 -13.73 0.71 4.78
CA GLN A 471 -13.83 1.02 3.35
C GLN A 471 -14.78 0.06 2.60
N GLN A 472 -15.11 -1.09 3.21
CA GLN A 472 -16.04 -2.07 2.64
C GLN A 472 -17.51 -1.79 3.03
N LYS A 473 -17.75 -1.03 4.09
CA LYS A 473 -19.08 -0.54 4.50
C LYS A 473 -19.43 0.73 3.72
#